data_77120a6d7fc051ed091767528f3e72c6
#
_entry.id   77120a6d7fc051ed091767528f3e72c6
#
_cell.length_a   1.000
_cell.length_b   1.000
_cell.length_c   1.000
_cell.angle_alpha   90.00
_cell.angle_beta   90.00
_cell.angle_gamma   90.00
#
_symmetry.space_group_name_H-M   'P 1'
#
loop_
_entity.id
_entity.type
_entity.pdbx_description
1 polymer ?
#
loop_
_entity_poly.entity_id
_entity_poly.type
_entity_poly.pdbx_seq_one_letter_code
_entity_poly.pdbx_strand_id
1 'polypeptide(L)'
;MIILVINCGSSSIKYQLLDMKSDEVYDLLAKGIVEKIGLETGRLQHTVIGKDKVVKDLPVPDHKVGMKLVLEALTDSEHGVLKSLDDIEAVGHRIVHGGEFFSSSALVNEDVMKKIEICCDFAPLHNPAHILGIRAVQHVLPSVPQVVTFDTAFHQSIPSYAYMYGLPYDCYSKYRVRKYGAHGTSHQFVAEKGAKFCGLDVNNSKIITCHIGNGSSITAIVNGKSVDTSMGFTPLDGLIMGTRCGSVDPNVIPYLMKKENLSCDEMTEIMNKKSGFLGITGVSSDARDLDDLANSGDPKAKLALKILTYGVIKYIGSYVAVMNGVDLIVFTGGIGEHNSRLRRRVCENFSYLGLKFDYEANVAWGEDTIISLPDSKVKVALITTDEEIVIARDTMHIVMSEEEN
;
A
#
# COMPACT_ATOMS: atom_id res chain seq x y z
N MET A 1 15.00 -20.20 1.77
CA MET A 1 13.72 -20.46 1.04
C MET A 1 13.58 -19.44 -0.08
N ILE A 2 13.46 -19.93 -1.31
CA ILE A 2 13.30 -19.08 -2.49
C ILE A 2 11.81 -18.77 -2.68
N ILE A 3 11.45 -17.51 -2.49
CA ILE A 3 10.06 -17.05 -2.53
C ILE A 3 9.86 -16.06 -3.69
N LEU A 4 8.87 -16.34 -4.53
CA LEU A 4 8.40 -15.41 -5.56
C LEU A 4 7.23 -14.59 -5.01
N VAL A 5 7.43 -13.29 -4.83
CA VAL A 5 6.37 -12.36 -4.42
C VAL A 5 5.75 -11.71 -5.64
N ILE A 6 4.42 -11.70 -5.71
CA ILE A 6 3.63 -11.23 -6.85
C ILE A 6 2.58 -10.20 -6.41
N ASN A 7 2.51 -9.12 -7.15
CA ASN A 7 1.45 -8.12 -7.04
C ASN A 7 0.81 -7.90 -8.41
N CYS A 8 -0.38 -8.49 -8.61
CA CYS A 8 -1.14 -8.39 -9.85
C CYS A 8 -2.08 -7.19 -9.82
N GLY A 9 -1.84 -6.19 -10.68
CA GLY A 9 -2.81 -5.14 -10.97
C GLY A 9 -3.68 -5.49 -12.20
N SER A 10 -4.65 -4.63 -12.51
CA SER A 10 -5.55 -4.83 -13.66
C SER A 10 -4.82 -4.90 -15.02
N SER A 11 -3.68 -4.25 -15.15
CA SER A 11 -2.88 -4.18 -16.39
C SER A 11 -1.40 -4.40 -16.16
N SER A 12 -1.00 -4.96 -15.01
CA SER A 12 0.41 -5.19 -14.69
C SER A 12 0.61 -6.33 -13.69
N ILE A 13 1.79 -6.94 -13.73
CA ILE A 13 2.28 -7.91 -12.75
C ILE A 13 3.64 -7.42 -12.28
N LYS A 14 3.74 -6.98 -11.03
CA LYS A 14 5.03 -6.71 -10.38
C LYS A 14 5.46 -7.95 -9.62
N TYR A 15 6.77 -8.21 -9.59
CA TYR A 15 7.32 -9.35 -8.87
C TYR A 15 8.70 -9.07 -8.29
N GLN A 16 9.00 -9.78 -7.22
CA GLN A 16 10.32 -9.90 -6.62
C GLN A 16 10.61 -11.36 -6.32
N LEU A 17 11.84 -11.80 -6.55
CA LEU A 17 12.34 -13.11 -6.14
C LEU A 17 13.32 -12.90 -5.00
N LEU A 18 13.05 -13.52 -3.86
CA LEU A 18 13.79 -13.35 -2.62
C LEU A 18 14.30 -14.71 -2.13
N ASP A 19 15.53 -14.73 -1.63
CA ASP A 19 16.07 -15.85 -0.87
C ASP A 19 16.00 -15.53 0.61
N MET A 20 14.96 -16.01 1.28
CA MET A 20 14.71 -15.79 2.70
C MET A 20 15.53 -16.74 3.55
N LYS A 21 16.38 -16.21 4.42
CA LYS A 21 17.17 -16.97 5.43
C LYS A 21 16.51 -16.90 6.82
N SER A 22 15.91 -15.74 7.13
CA SER A 22 15.14 -15.44 8.33
C SER A 22 14.31 -14.18 8.10
N ASP A 23 13.56 -13.73 9.09
CA ASP A 23 12.77 -12.49 9.03
C ASP A 23 13.61 -11.23 8.74
N GLU A 24 14.87 -11.24 9.15
CA GLU A 24 15.75 -10.07 9.03
C GLU A 24 16.85 -10.26 7.98
N VAL A 25 17.11 -11.49 7.55
CA VAL A 25 18.21 -11.82 6.63
C VAL A 25 17.65 -12.44 5.37
N TYR A 26 17.79 -11.73 4.28
CA TYR A 26 17.32 -12.14 2.96
C TYR A 26 18.17 -11.49 1.86
N ASP A 27 18.17 -12.13 0.70
CA ASP A 27 18.78 -11.61 -0.52
C ASP A 27 17.69 -11.36 -1.57
N LEU A 28 17.57 -10.13 -2.07
CA LEU A 28 16.79 -9.86 -3.27
C LEU A 28 17.59 -10.38 -4.47
N LEU A 29 17.06 -11.39 -5.16
CA LEU A 29 17.73 -12.03 -6.30
C LEU A 29 17.37 -11.34 -7.61
N ALA A 30 16.08 -11.08 -7.83
CA ALA A 30 15.56 -10.43 -9.04
C ALA A 30 14.28 -9.67 -8.75
N LYS A 31 13.99 -8.67 -9.59
CA LYS A 31 12.72 -7.92 -9.58
C LYS A 31 12.32 -7.53 -11.00
N GLY A 32 11.03 -7.31 -11.19
CA GLY A 32 10.56 -6.87 -12.49
C GLY A 32 9.07 -6.49 -12.51
N ILE A 33 8.65 -6.11 -13.69
CA ILE A 33 7.26 -5.77 -13.97
C ILE A 33 6.91 -6.19 -15.39
N VAL A 34 5.74 -6.78 -15.55
CA VAL A 34 5.03 -6.87 -16.82
C VAL A 34 3.94 -5.83 -16.81
N GLU A 35 3.92 -4.93 -17.76
CA GLU A 35 2.97 -3.81 -17.81
C GLU A 35 2.25 -3.74 -19.16
N LYS A 36 1.14 -2.98 -19.22
CA LYS A 36 0.27 -2.84 -20.39
C LYS A 36 -0.35 -4.17 -20.83
N ILE A 37 -0.69 -5.04 -19.89
CA ILE A 37 -1.40 -6.30 -20.14
C ILE A 37 -2.77 -6.00 -20.75
N GLY A 38 -3.13 -6.73 -21.81
CA GLY A 38 -4.38 -6.52 -22.54
C GLY A 38 -4.35 -5.42 -23.60
N LEU A 39 -3.22 -4.71 -23.76
CA LEU A 39 -3.01 -3.74 -24.83
C LEU A 39 -2.27 -4.38 -26.01
N GLU A 40 -2.25 -3.69 -27.15
CA GLU A 40 -1.62 -4.15 -28.40
C GLU A 40 -0.14 -4.51 -28.19
N THR A 41 0.58 -3.75 -27.38
CA THR A 41 1.97 -4.01 -27.02
C THR A 41 2.14 -3.86 -25.51
N GLY A 42 2.49 -4.96 -24.86
CA GLY A 42 2.91 -4.99 -23.47
C GLY A 42 4.42 -4.78 -23.33
N ARG A 43 4.90 -4.73 -22.08
CA ARG A 43 6.32 -4.54 -21.76
C ARG A 43 6.73 -5.37 -20.56
N LEU A 44 7.79 -6.15 -20.72
CA LEU A 44 8.50 -6.79 -19.61
C LEU A 44 9.74 -5.96 -19.27
N GLN A 45 9.91 -5.65 -17.99
CA GLN A 45 11.15 -5.13 -17.42
C GLN A 45 11.62 -6.11 -16.37
N HIS A 46 12.86 -6.60 -16.47
CA HIS A 46 13.45 -7.57 -15.57
C HIS A 46 14.84 -7.13 -15.17
N THR A 47 15.19 -7.30 -13.90
CA THR A 47 16.50 -6.98 -13.34
C THR A 47 16.91 -8.06 -12.36
N VAL A 48 18.01 -8.75 -12.64
CA VAL A 48 18.75 -9.53 -11.65
C VAL A 48 19.68 -8.61 -10.90
N ILE A 49 19.76 -8.76 -9.58
CA ILE A 49 20.60 -7.87 -8.77
C ILE A 49 22.07 -8.00 -9.18
N GLY A 50 22.71 -6.90 -9.44
CA GLY A 50 24.09 -6.83 -9.96
C GLY A 50 24.22 -6.98 -11.48
N LYS A 51 23.13 -7.10 -12.23
CA LYS A 51 23.13 -7.14 -13.70
C LYS A 51 22.36 -5.95 -14.30
N ASP A 52 22.56 -5.72 -15.59
CA ASP A 52 21.82 -4.70 -16.33
C ASP A 52 20.34 -5.06 -16.46
N LYS A 53 19.51 -4.02 -16.48
CA LYS A 53 18.06 -4.14 -16.66
C LYS A 53 17.73 -4.56 -18.10
N VAL A 54 16.94 -5.60 -18.23
CA VAL A 54 16.38 -6.07 -19.51
C VAL A 54 14.99 -5.46 -19.72
N VAL A 55 14.74 -4.94 -20.92
CA VAL A 55 13.43 -4.42 -21.33
C VAL A 55 13.05 -5.06 -22.66
N LYS A 56 11.87 -5.68 -22.69
CA LYS A 56 11.32 -6.33 -23.91
C LYS A 56 9.90 -5.83 -24.15
N ASP A 57 9.64 -5.27 -25.31
CA ASP A 57 8.28 -4.94 -25.78
C ASP A 57 7.75 -6.13 -26.60
N LEU A 58 6.58 -6.66 -26.21
CA LEU A 58 5.99 -7.86 -26.79
C LEU A 58 4.48 -7.92 -26.48
N PRO A 59 3.68 -8.69 -27.26
CA PRO A 59 2.27 -8.88 -26.95
C PRO A 59 2.06 -9.59 -25.62
N VAL A 60 1.24 -9.01 -24.73
CA VAL A 60 0.81 -9.60 -23.45
C VAL A 60 -0.71 -9.52 -23.36
N PRO A 61 -1.43 -10.48 -23.98
CA PRO A 61 -2.88 -10.40 -24.07
C PRO A 61 -3.61 -10.57 -22.73
N ASP A 62 -3.02 -11.30 -21.79
CA ASP A 62 -3.63 -11.58 -20.50
C ASP A 62 -2.58 -11.84 -19.38
N HIS A 63 -3.05 -12.01 -18.15
CA HIS A 63 -2.21 -12.28 -16.98
C HIS A 63 -1.54 -13.66 -17.03
N LYS A 64 -2.11 -14.63 -17.73
CA LYS A 64 -1.50 -15.95 -17.89
C LYS A 64 -0.22 -15.87 -18.73
N VAL A 65 -0.29 -15.16 -19.84
CA VAL A 65 0.89 -14.85 -20.69
C VAL A 65 1.88 -13.98 -19.91
N GLY A 66 1.41 -12.98 -19.18
CA GLY A 66 2.25 -12.15 -18.33
C GLY A 66 3.02 -12.96 -17.28
N MET A 67 2.36 -13.90 -16.60
CA MET A 67 3.00 -14.78 -15.61
C MET A 67 4.03 -15.71 -16.25
N LYS A 68 3.70 -16.28 -17.42
CA LYS A 68 4.65 -17.10 -18.16
C LYS A 68 5.93 -16.33 -18.49
N LEU A 69 5.81 -15.07 -18.93
CA LEU A 69 6.96 -14.20 -19.19
C LEU A 69 7.80 -13.92 -17.94
N VAL A 70 7.17 -13.75 -16.78
CA VAL A 70 7.89 -13.62 -15.51
C VAL A 70 8.75 -14.86 -15.24
N LEU A 71 8.18 -16.05 -15.36
CA LEU A 71 8.89 -17.31 -15.10
C LEU A 71 9.99 -17.58 -16.13
N GLU A 72 9.74 -17.29 -17.42
CA GLU A 72 10.75 -17.36 -18.47
C GLU A 72 11.91 -16.38 -18.21
N ALA A 73 11.64 -15.18 -17.73
CA ALA A 73 12.68 -14.21 -17.40
C ALA A 73 13.53 -14.65 -16.20
N LEU A 74 12.93 -15.30 -15.19
CA LEU A 74 13.65 -15.82 -14.03
C LEU A 74 14.58 -16.99 -14.37
N THR A 75 14.25 -17.80 -15.40
CA THR A 75 15.02 -18.96 -15.84
C THR A 75 15.78 -18.75 -17.16
N ASP A 76 15.78 -17.51 -17.69
CA ASP A 76 16.52 -17.17 -18.92
C ASP A 76 18.02 -17.49 -18.74
N SER A 77 18.64 -18.13 -19.74
CA SER A 77 20.04 -18.58 -19.66
C SER A 77 21.07 -17.45 -19.52
N GLU A 78 20.76 -16.25 -19.98
CA GLU A 78 21.65 -15.09 -19.97
C GLU A 78 21.24 -14.09 -18.87
N HIS A 79 19.95 -13.85 -18.74
CA HIS A 79 19.38 -12.78 -17.90
C HIS A 79 18.64 -13.31 -16.67
N GLY A 80 18.50 -14.63 -16.52
CA GLY A 80 17.85 -15.24 -15.37
C GLY A 80 18.75 -15.41 -14.16
N VAL A 81 18.17 -15.91 -13.08
CA VAL A 81 18.83 -16.17 -11.79
C VAL A 81 18.55 -17.58 -11.27
N LEU A 82 17.52 -18.26 -11.75
CA LEU A 82 17.18 -19.64 -11.41
C LEU A 82 17.67 -20.62 -12.48
N LYS A 83 18.01 -21.82 -12.06
CA LYS A 83 18.34 -22.92 -12.97
C LYS A 83 17.11 -23.65 -13.47
N SER A 84 16.10 -23.78 -12.60
CA SER A 84 14.81 -24.41 -12.85
C SER A 84 13.71 -23.64 -12.11
N LEU A 85 12.47 -23.78 -12.56
CA LEU A 85 11.29 -23.34 -11.83
C LEU A 85 11.07 -24.12 -10.53
N ASP A 86 11.64 -25.35 -10.43
CA ASP A 86 11.61 -26.16 -9.21
C ASP A 86 12.42 -25.53 -8.07
N ASP A 87 13.26 -24.54 -8.37
CA ASP A 87 14.00 -23.78 -7.35
C ASP A 87 13.05 -22.84 -6.55
N ILE A 88 11.84 -22.54 -7.05
CA ILE A 88 10.84 -21.73 -6.35
C ILE A 88 10.13 -22.60 -5.32
N GLU A 89 10.35 -22.33 -4.04
CA GLU A 89 9.81 -23.11 -2.93
C GLU A 89 8.42 -22.63 -2.48
N ALA A 90 8.11 -21.33 -2.65
CA ALA A 90 6.80 -20.78 -2.33
C ALA A 90 6.49 -19.51 -3.15
N VAL A 91 5.19 -19.15 -3.23
CA VAL A 91 4.73 -17.91 -3.87
C VAL A 91 3.87 -17.12 -2.91
N GLY A 92 4.21 -15.84 -2.71
CA GLY A 92 3.42 -14.88 -1.94
C GLY A 92 2.65 -13.92 -2.85
N HIS A 93 1.36 -13.71 -2.57
CA HIS A 93 0.51 -12.79 -3.33
C HIS A 93 -0.02 -11.67 -2.46
N ARG A 94 0.02 -10.44 -2.97
CA ARG A 94 -0.72 -9.32 -2.38
C ARG A 94 -2.17 -9.37 -2.81
N ILE A 95 -3.09 -9.19 -1.84
CA ILE A 95 -4.53 -9.02 -2.06
C ILE A 95 -4.97 -7.71 -1.39
N VAL A 96 -5.65 -6.85 -2.16
CA VAL A 96 -6.07 -5.55 -1.62
C VAL A 96 -7.13 -5.70 -0.54
N HIS A 97 -8.11 -6.60 -0.71
CA HIS A 97 -9.24 -6.67 0.23
C HIS A 97 -9.56 -8.10 0.67
N GLY A 98 -9.44 -8.35 1.98
CA GLY A 98 -9.76 -9.62 2.62
C GLY A 98 -11.10 -9.65 3.36
N GLY A 99 -11.86 -8.55 3.33
CA GLY A 99 -13.11 -8.43 4.08
C GLY A 99 -12.92 -8.59 5.59
N GLU A 100 -13.89 -9.19 6.25
CA GLU A 100 -13.80 -9.60 7.66
C GLU A 100 -13.33 -11.07 7.79
N PHE A 101 -12.99 -11.72 6.66
CA PHE A 101 -12.60 -13.12 6.64
C PHE A 101 -11.15 -13.34 7.04
N PHE A 102 -10.30 -12.34 6.88
CA PHE A 102 -8.85 -12.49 7.07
C PHE A 102 -8.30 -11.39 7.97
N SER A 103 -7.75 -11.82 9.10
CA SER A 103 -6.99 -10.97 10.04
C SER A 103 -5.49 -11.20 9.96
N SER A 104 -5.05 -12.09 9.07
CA SER A 104 -3.65 -12.46 8.79
C SER A 104 -3.55 -13.02 7.38
N SER A 105 -2.33 -13.27 6.92
CA SER A 105 -2.04 -14.00 5.70
C SER A 105 -2.54 -15.45 5.78
N ALA A 106 -2.81 -16.09 4.64
CA ALA A 106 -3.39 -17.42 4.58
C ALA A 106 -2.82 -18.27 3.43
N LEU A 107 -2.68 -19.57 3.66
CA LEU A 107 -2.36 -20.54 2.60
C LEU A 107 -3.53 -20.65 1.61
N VAL A 108 -3.24 -20.57 0.32
CA VAL A 108 -4.25 -20.61 -0.75
C VAL A 108 -4.88 -22.01 -0.82
N ASN A 109 -6.20 -22.05 -0.68
CA ASN A 109 -7.04 -23.22 -0.92
C ASN A 109 -8.39 -22.76 -1.48
N GLU A 110 -9.28 -23.69 -1.80
CA GLU A 110 -10.58 -23.35 -2.41
C GLU A 110 -11.49 -22.51 -1.47
N ASP A 111 -11.40 -22.67 -0.15
CA ASP A 111 -12.18 -21.85 0.81
C ASP A 111 -11.64 -20.41 0.84
N VAL A 112 -10.32 -20.24 0.86
CA VAL A 112 -9.66 -18.92 0.77
C VAL A 112 -10.04 -18.23 -0.54
N MET A 113 -9.99 -18.95 -1.67
CA MET A 113 -10.35 -18.39 -2.98
C MET A 113 -11.81 -17.92 -3.02
N LYS A 114 -12.76 -18.70 -2.51
CA LYS A 114 -14.18 -18.31 -2.42
C LYS A 114 -14.37 -17.03 -1.59
N LYS A 115 -13.65 -16.91 -0.46
CA LYS A 115 -13.71 -15.70 0.38
C LYS A 115 -13.14 -14.48 -0.34
N ILE A 116 -12.04 -14.63 -1.10
CA ILE A 116 -11.48 -13.55 -1.93
C ILE A 116 -12.46 -13.16 -3.04
N GLU A 117 -13.17 -14.12 -3.66
CA GLU A 117 -14.20 -13.88 -4.67
C GLU A 117 -15.35 -13.04 -4.11
N ILE A 118 -15.83 -13.34 -2.89
CA ILE A 118 -16.85 -12.52 -2.20
C ILE A 118 -16.34 -11.08 -2.00
N CYS A 119 -15.05 -10.90 -1.70
CA CYS A 119 -14.46 -9.58 -1.51
C CYS A 119 -14.26 -8.78 -2.81
N CYS A 120 -14.55 -9.35 -3.99
CA CYS A 120 -14.56 -8.59 -5.24
C CYS A 120 -15.61 -7.46 -5.24
N ASP A 121 -16.71 -7.63 -4.52
CA ASP A 121 -17.73 -6.58 -4.37
C ASP A 121 -17.19 -5.33 -3.63
N PHE A 122 -16.19 -5.51 -2.75
CA PHE A 122 -15.55 -4.43 -1.99
C PHE A 122 -14.36 -3.81 -2.73
N ALA A 123 -13.71 -4.57 -3.60
CA ALA A 123 -12.55 -4.13 -4.38
C ALA A 123 -12.64 -4.55 -5.85
N PRO A 124 -13.68 -4.10 -6.60
CA PRO A 124 -13.94 -4.55 -7.97
C PRO A 124 -12.84 -4.17 -8.96
N LEU A 125 -12.03 -3.16 -8.65
CA LEU A 125 -10.91 -2.71 -9.49
C LEU A 125 -9.60 -3.49 -9.23
N HIS A 126 -9.55 -4.32 -8.16
CA HIS A 126 -8.31 -4.96 -7.70
C HIS A 126 -8.43 -6.48 -7.55
N ASN A 127 -9.35 -6.96 -6.69
CA ASN A 127 -9.43 -8.38 -6.36
C ASN A 127 -9.62 -9.33 -7.55
N PRO A 128 -10.41 -8.99 -8.60
CA PRO A 128 -10.49 -9.84 -9.80
C PRO A 128 -9.13 -10.09 -10.46
N ALA A 129 -8.26 -9.07 -10.55
CA ALA A 129 -6.93 -9.21 -11.12
C ALA A 129 -6.01 -10.08 -10.23
N HIS A 130 -6.14 -9.97 -8.91
CA HIS A 130 -5.40 -10.80 -7.97
C HIS A 130 -5.78 -12.29 -8.11
N ILE A 131 -7.08 -12.60 -8.23
CA ILE A 131 -7.57 -13.96 -8.48
C ILE A 131 -6.98 -14.53 -9.77
N LEU A 132 -6.95 -13.74 -10.86
CA LEU A 132 -6.31 -14.14 -12.10
C LEU A 132 -4.82 -14.45 -11.92
N GLY A 133 -4.12 -13.65 -11.12
CA GLY A 133 -2.71 -13.88 -10.78
C GLY A 133 -2.50 -15.20 -10.04
N ILE A 134 -3.28 -15.47 -8.99
CA ILE A 134 -3.22 -16.75 -8.23
C ILE A 134 -3.50 -17.94 -9.15
N ARG A 135 -4.57 -17.88 -9.93
CA ARG A 135 -4.94 -18.97 -10.87
C ARG A 135 -3.89 -19.17 -11.96
N ALA A 136 -3.24 -18.09 -12.43
CA ALA A 136 -2.14 -18.21 -13.39
C ALA A 136 -0.94 -18.96 -12.78
N VAL A 137 -0.57 -18.66 -11.54
CA VAL A 137 0.50 -19.36 -10.81
C VAL A 137 0.10 -20.83 -10.57
N GLN A 138 -1.10 -21.14 -10.11
CA GLN A 138 -1.59 -22.50 -9.94
C GLN A 138 -1.47 -23.33 -11.22
N HIS A 139 -1.64 -22.69 -12.38
CA HIS A 139 -1.53 -23.39 -13.67
C HIS A 139 -0.08 -23.75 -14.06
N VAL A 140 0.88 -22.87 -13.73
CA VAL A 140 2.28 -23.02 -14.18
C VAL A 140 3.19 -23.63 -13.11
N LEU A 141 2.84 -23.49 -11.84
CA LEU A 141 3.53 -24.02 -10.66
C LEU A 141 2.54 -24.78 -9.74
N PRO A 142 1.93 -25.88 -10.20
CA PRO A 142 0.79 -26.53 -9.51
C PRO A 142 1.16 -27.15 -8.16
N SER A 143 2.42 -27.49 -7.93
CA SER A 143 2.92 -28.12 -6.70
C SER A 143 3.49 -27.12 -5.70
N VAL A 144 3.69 -25.85 -6.08
CA VAL A 144 4.29 -24.84 -5.22
C VAL A 144 3.23 -24.23 -4.30
N PRO A 145 3.43 -24.20 -2.97
CA PRO A 145 2.49 -23.59 -2.04
C PRO A 145 2.38 -22.09 -2.29
N GLN A 146 1.17 -21.58 -2.20
CA GLN A 146 0.88 -20.16 -2.42
C GLN A 146 0.24 -19.56 -1.17
N VAL A 147 0.68 -18.36 -0.78
CA VAL A 147 0.17 -17.60 0.37
C VAL A 147 -0.37 -16.26 -0.11
N VAL A 148 -1.47 -15.83 0.48
CA VAL A 148 -2.09 -14.52 0.23
C VAL A 148 -1.94 -13.63 1.46
N THR A 149 -1.49 -12.40 1.25
CA THR A 149 -1.37 -11.35 2.26
C THR A 149 -2.31 -10.21 1.93
N PHE A 150 -3.08 -9.74 2.90
CA PHE A 150 -4.18 -8.80 2.68
C PHE A 150 -3.86 -7.40 3.22
N ASP A 151 -4.02 -6.36 2.40
CA ASP A 151 -3.84 -4.97 2.82
C ASP A 151 -4.78 -4.56 3.97
N THR A 152 -5.93 -5.22 4.09
CA THR A 152 -6.93 -4.95 5.13
C THR A 152 -6.70 -5.72 6.43
N ALA A 153 -5.84 -6.75 6.44
CA ALA A 153 -5.70 -7.66 7.59
C ALA A 153 -5.21 -6.94 8.85
N PHE A 154 -4.19 -6.08 8.72
CA PHE A 154 -3.66 -5.30 9.85
C PHE A 154 -4.72 -4.43 10.54
N HIS A 155 -5.72 -3.98 9.79
CA HIS A 155 -6.79 -3.12 10.27
C HIS A 155 -7.97 -3.87 10.91
N GLN A 156 -7.95 -5.21 10.95
CA GLN A 156 -9.01 -5.99 11.61
C GLN A 156 -9.03 -5.80 13.13
N SER A 157 -7.97 -5.28 13.71
CA SER A 157 -7.91 -4.92 15.14
C SER A 157 -8.61 -3.59 15.48
N ILE A 158 -9.07 -2.82 14.51
CA ILE A 158 -9.83 -1.57 14.74
C ILE A 158 -11.12 -1.89 15.48
N PRO A 159 -11.42 -1.21 16.61
CA PRO A 159 -12.62 -1.49 17.39
C PRO A 159 -13.90 -1.04 16.68
N SER A 160 -15.02 -1.67 17.01
CA SER A 160 -16.30 -1.46 16.29
C SER A 160 -16.76 -0.01 16.27
N TYR A 161 -16.57 0.73 17.35
CA TYR A 161 -16.93 2.15 17.43
C TYR A 161 -16.07 3.06 16.52
N ALA A 162 -14.93 2.57 16.01
CA ALA A 162 -14.07 3.30 15.08
C ALA A 162 -14.28 2.85 13.63
N TYR A 163 -14.68 1.59 13.38
CA TYR A 163 -14.93 1.12 12.03
C TYR A 163 -16.37 1.27 11.56
N MET A 164 -17.35 1.41 12.45
CA MET A 164 -18.76 1.54 12.07
C MET A 164 -19.08 2.94 11.54
N TYR A 165 -19.85 2.98 10.46
CA TYR A 165 -20.45 4.22 9.99
C TYR A 165 -21.78 4.48 10.71
N GLY A 166 -22.15 5.75 10.87
CA GLY A 166 -23.44 6.16 11.43
C GLY A 166 -24.63 5.94 10.47
N LEU A 167 -24.64 4.82 9.76
CA LEU A 167 -25.71 4.35 8.87
C LEU A 167 -26.63 3.38 9.61
N PRO A 168 -27.83 3.07 9.07
CA PRO A 168 -28.65 2.00 9.62
C PRO A 168 -27.84 0.72 9.79
N TYR A 169 -27.97 0.06 10.95
CA TYR A 169 -27.17 -1.12 11.29
C TYR A 169 -27.28 -2.25 10.25
N ASP A 170 -28.41 -2.33 9.56
CA ASP A 170 -28.65 -3.26 8.45
C ASP A 170 -27.65 -3.10 7.30
N CYS A 171 -27.09 -1.92 7.08
CA CYS A 171 -26.02 -1.71 6.09
C CYS A 171 -24.78 -2.52 6.43
N TYR A 172 -24.46 -2.63 7.71
CA TYR A 172 -23.37 -3.49 8.17
C TYR A 172 -23.78 -4.97 8.19
N SER A 173 -24.86 -5.31 8.86
CA SER A 173 -25.23 -6.72 9.09
C SER A 173 -25.52 -7.49 7.80
N LYS A 174 -26.08 -6.83 6.77
CA LYS A 174 -26.42 -7.45 5.48
C LYS A 174 -25.30 -7.31 4.45
N TYR A 175 -24.67 -6.14 4.37
CA TYR A 175 -23.76 -5.78 3.27
C TYR A 175 -22.32 -5.57 3.73
N ARG A 176 -22.01 -5.77 5.02
CA ARG A 176 -20.66 -5.59 5.60
C ARG A 176 -20.09 -4.19 5.36
N VAL A 177 -20.95 -3.16 5.29
CA VAL A 177 -20.55 -1.77 5.12
C VAL A 177 -19.93 -1.26 6.41
N ARG A 178 -18.61 -1.15 6.42
CA ARG A 178 -17.75 -0.65 7.51
C ARG A 178 -16.45 -0.09 6.96
N LYS A 179 -15.67 0.56 7.80
CA LYS A 179 -14.26 0.90 7.49
C LYS A 179 -13.42 -0.38 7.51
N TYR A 180 -12.63 -0.60 6.45
CA TYR A 180 -11.63 -1.68 6.35
C TYR A 180 -10.22 -1.16 6.35
N GLY A 181 -9.98 -0.01 5.70
CA GLY A 181 -8.66 0.53 5.48
C GLY A 181 -7.90 -0.17 4.34
N ALA A 182 -6.69 0.26 4.08
CA ALA A 182 -5.75 -0.36 3.15
C ALA A 182 -4.31 0.01 3.51
N HIS A 183 -3.32 -0.44 2.72
CA HIS A 183 -1.89 -0.33 3.01
C HIS A 183 -1.48 -0.95 4.36
N GLY A 184 -2.26 -1.90 4.89
CA GLY A 184 -2.02 -2.51 6.19
C GLY A 184 -0.64 -3.13 6.30
N THR A 185 -0.19 -3.82 5.25
CA THR A 185 1.14 -4.40 5.14
C THR A 185 2.24 -3.35 5.33
N SER A 186 2.13 -2.21 4.64
CA SER A 186 3.07 -1.09 4.80
C SER A 186 3.01 -0.47 6.19
N HIS A 187 1.79 -0.19 6.71
CA HIS A 187 1.62 0.40 8.03
C HIS A 187 2.20 -0.46 9.15
N GLN A 188 1.98 -1.77 9.10
CA GLN A 188 2.56 -2.72 10.04
C GLN A 188 4.08 -2.70 9.96
N PHE A 189 4.64 -2.88 8.77
CA PHE A 189 6.08 -2.93 8.55
C PHE A 189 6.80 -1.68 9.05
N VAL A 190 6.34 -0.49 8.64
CA VAL A 190 7.03 0.75 9.02
C VAL A 190 6.82 1.12 10.48
N ALA A 191 5.75 0.64 11.13
CA ALA A 191 5.56 0.81 12.56
C ALA A 191 6.57 -0.05 13.36
N GLU A 192 6.73 -1.32 13.00
CA GLU A 192 7.67 -2.25 13.63
C GLU A 192 9.13 -1.79 13.41
N LYS A 193 9.50 -1.54 12.14
CA LYS A 193 10.84 -1.07 11.75
C LYS A 193 11.15 0.30 12.36
N GLY A 194 10.22 1.24 12.32
CA GLY A 194 10.39 2.59 12.87
C GLY A 194 10.51 2.59 14.39
N ALA A 195 9.72 1.78 15.11
CA ALA A 195 9.86 1.63 16.55
C ALA A 195 11.25 1.10 16.91
N LYS A 196 11.69 -0.01 16.29
CA LYS A 196 13.03 -0.59 16.48
C LYS A 196 14.13 0.43 16.16
N PHE A 197 14.02 1.14 15.03
CA PHE A 197 14.99 2.15 14.59
C PHE A 197 15.10 3.33 15.57
N CYS A 198 13.98 3.73 16.16
CA CYS A 198 13.91 4.79 17.17
C CYS A 198 14.18 4.30 18.61
N GLY A 199 14.49 3.02 18.83
CA GLY A 199 14.71 2.46 20.17
C GLY A 199 13.45 2.41 21.04
N LEU A 200 12.27 2.18 20.41
CA LEU A 200 10.99 2.00 21.06
C LEU A 200 10.53 0.54 20.97
N ASP A 201 9.72 0.11 21.92
CA ASP A 201 8.99 -1.15 21.84
C ASP A 201 7.64 -0.92 21.17
N VAL A 202 7.42 -1.54 20.00
CA VAL A 202 6.16 -1.42 19.25
C VAL A 202 4.96 -1.89 20.07
N ASN A 203 5.15 -2.87 20.96
CA ASN A 203 4.10 -3.42 21.82
C ASN A 203 3.78 -2.54 23.06
N ASN A 204 4.53 -1.45 23.23
CA ASN A 204 4.33 -0.50 24.33
C ASN A 204 4.47 0.95 23.82
N SER A 205 3.94 1.24 22.64
CA SER A 205 4.04 2.55 22.01
C SER A 205 2.76 2.95 21.29
N LYS A 206 2.60 4.26 21.12
CA LYS A 206 1.57 4.91 20.31
C LYS A 206 2.23 5.48 19.08
N ILE A 207 1.91 4.92 17.92
CA ILE A 207 2.58 5.23 16.66
C ILE A 207 1.56 5.73 15.64
N ILE A 208 1.91 6.77 14.90
CA ILE A 208 1.16 7.21 13.72
C ILE A 208 2.04 6.97 12.51
N THR A 209 1.55 6.19 11.56
CA THR A 209 2.24 5.95 10.29
C THR A 209 1.54 6.69 9.16
N CYS A 210 2.31 7.43 8.38
CA CYS A 210 1.85 8.25 7.26
C CYS A 210 2.41 7.66 5.96
N HIS A 211 1.67 6.72 5.35
CA HIS A 211 1.98 6.21 4.02
C HIS A 211 1.43 7.20 2.99
N ILE A 212 2.30 8.01 2.41
CA ILE A 212 1.92 9.08 1.49
C ILE A 212 2.57 8.84 0.13
N GLY A 213 1.77 8.44 -0.84
CA GLY A 213 2.17 8.14 -2.21
C GLY A 213 1.11 8.58 -3.21
N ASN A 214 1.02 7.93 -4.35
CA ASN A 214 -0.09 8.12 -5.29
C ASN A 214 -1.43 7.64 -4.69
N GLY A 215 -1.41 6.57 -3.87
CA GLY A 215 -2.39 6.28 -2.82
C GLY A 215 -1.84 6.75 -1.48
N SER A 216 -2.69 7.26 -0.58
CA SER A 216 -2.25 7.82 0.70
C SER A 216 -3.18 7.44 1.83
N SER A 217 -2.59 7.02 2.96
CA SER A 217 -3.33 6.73 4.19
C SER A 217 -2.51 7.05 5.43
N ILE A 218 -3.20 7.29 6.54
CA ILE A 218 -2.60 7.49 7.85
C ILE A 218 -3.25 6.51 8.81
N THR A 219 -2.46 5.87 9.66
CA THR A 219 -2.95 4.86 10.61
C THR A 219 -2.49 5.19 12.02
N ALA A 220 -3.42 5.07 12.97
CA ALA A 220 -3.17 5.12 14.40
C ALA A 220 -2.91 3.71 14.92
N ILE A 221 -1.81 3.51 15.63
CA ILE A 221 -1.35 2.22 16.12
C ILE A 221 -1.06 2.32 17.61
N VAL A 222 -1.66 1.43 18.41
CA VAL A 222 -1.40 1.33 19.85
C VAL A 222 -0.95 -0.09 20.15
N ASN A 223 0.21 -0.22 20.76
CA ASN A 223 0.78 -1.51 21.16
C ASN A 223 0.80 -2.52 19.99
N GLY A 224 1.28 -2.08 18.85
CA GLY A 224 1.41 -2.90 17.64
C GLY A 224 0.10 -3.19 16.89
N LYS A 225 -1.05 -2.66 17.34
CA LYS A 225 -2.37 -2.91 16.73
C LYS A 225 -2.94 -1.64 16.10
N SER A 226 -3.48 -1.75 14.90
CA SER A 226 -4.23 -0.66 14.26
C SER A 226 -5.49 -0.36 15.06
N VAL A 227 -5.69 0.90 15.46
CA VAL A 227 -6.88 1.34 16.22
C VAL A 227 -7.77 2.28 15.40
N ASP A 228 -7.22 2.90 14.36
CA ASP A 228 -7.96 3.66 13.34
C ASP A 228 -7.09 3.86 12.09
N THR A 229 -7.73 4.11 10.95
CA THR A 229 -7.05 4.43 9.69
C THR A 229 -7.88 5.37 8.85
N SER A 230 -7.24 6.13 7.95
CA SER A 230 -7.90 7.18 7.17
C SER A 230 -8.67 6.66 5.95
N MET A 231 -8.28 5.53 5.35
CA MET A 231 -9.06 4.90 4.30
C MET A 231 -10.29 4.21 4.92
N GLY A 232 -11.39 4.22 4.19
CA GLY A 232 -12.70 3.80 4.68
C GLY A 232 -13.12 2.41 4.22
N PHE A 233 -14.36 2.32 3.73
CA PHE A 233 -14.93 1.12 3.10
C PHE A 233 -14.11 0.70 1.87
N THR A 234 -13.60 1.68 1.12
CA THR A 234 -12.70 1.51 -0.02
C THR A 234 -11.46 2.38 0.15
N PRO A 235 -10.40 2.17 -0.66
CA PRO A 235 -9.22 3.05 -0.67
C PRO A 235 -9.47 4.46 -1.23
N LEU A 236 -10.72 4.87 -1.43
CA LEU A 236 -11.10 6.20 -1.92
C LEU A 236 -11.11 7.24 -0.81
N ASP A 237 -11.60 6.87 0.39
CA ASP A 237 -11.76 7.77 1.54
C ASP A 237 -10.42 8.21 2.13
N GLY A 238 -10.42 9.28 2.88
CA GLY A 238 -9.25 9.80 3.60
C GLY A 238 -8.60 11.01 2.93
N LEU A 239 -7.30 10.93 2.70
CA LEU A 239 -6.53 12.01 2.10
C LEU A 239 -6.85 12.20 0.61
N ILE A 240 -6.65 13.41 0.11
CA ILE A 240 -6.53 13.65 -1.33
C ILE A 240 -5.33 12.85 -1.87
N MET A 241 -5.47 12.28 -3.07
CA MET A 241 -4.47 11.42 -3.70
C MET A 241 -4.19 11.88 -5.14
N GLY A 242 -3.42 11.14 -5.89
CA GLY A 242 -3.10 11.48 -7.28
C GLY A 242 -4.34 11.72 -8.15
N THR A 243 -5.29 10.77 -8.14
CA THR A 243 -6.53 10.83 -8.93
C THR A 243 -7.80 10.67 -8.10
N ARG A 244 -7.69 10.33 -6.80
CA ARG A 244 -8.83 10.09 -5.89
C ARG A 244 -9.13 11.33 -5.08
N CYS A 245 -10.43 11.61 -4.89
CA CYS A 245 -10.86 12.82 -4.18
C CYS A 245 -10.54 12.82 -2.67
N GLY A 246 -10.41 11.66 -2.04
CA GLY A 246 -10.42 11.54 -0.57
C GLY A 246 -11.82 11.77 0.01
N SER A 247 -11.89 12.11 1.29
CA SER A 247 -13.16 12.36 1.99
C SER A 247 -13.87 13.59 1.43
N VAL A 248 -15.16 13.42 1.12
CA VAL A 248 -16.07 14.49 0.70
C VAL A 248 -17.38 14.38 1.49
N ASP A 249 -18.15 15.48 1.59
CA ASP A 249 -19.50 15.42 2.14
C ASP A 249 -20.35 14.48 1.27
N PRO A 250 -21.01 13.45 1.85
CA PRO A 250 -21.83 12.48 1.09
C PRO A 250 -22.88 13.13 0.18
N ASN A 251 -23.45 14.28 0.55
CA ASN A 251 -24.44 14.98 -0.24
C ASN A 251 -23.88 15.67 -1.49
N VAL A 252 -22.57 15.86 -1.60
CA VAL A 252 -21.91 16.34 -2.82
C VAL A 252 -22.15 15.35 -3.96
N ILE A 253 -22.17 14.06 -3.69
CA ILE A 253 -22.28 12.99 -4.69
C ILE A 253 -23.62 13.10 -5.44
N PRO A 254 -24.80 12.93 -4.79
CA PRO A 254 -26.09 13.05 -5.49
C PRO A 254 -26.35 14.46 -6.05
N TYR A 255 -25.76 15.51 -5.44
CA TYR A 255 -25.85 16.87 -5.97
C TYR A 255 -25.18 16.97 -7.36
N LEU A 256 -23.95 16.50 -7.51
CA LEU A 256 -23.23 16.52 -8.78
C LEU A 256 -23.86 15.60 -9.82
N MET A 257 -24.27 14.37 -9.43
CA MET A 257 -24.97 13.47 -10.30
C MET A 257 -26.21 14.12 -10.93
N LYS A 258 -26.99 14.84 -10.10
CA LYS A 258 -28.19 15.55 -10.58
C LYS A 258 -27.85 16.77 -11.45
N LYS A 259 -26.76 17.51 -11.13
CA LYS A 259 -26.39 18.74 -11.87
C LYS A 259 -25.80 18.42 -13.23
N GLU A 260 -24.99 17.39 -13.32
CA GLU A 260 -24.24 17.00 -14.52
C GLU A 260 -24.88 15.80 -15.25
N ASN A 261 -26.07 15.33 -14.77
CA ASN A 261 -26.78 14.17 -15.30
C ASN A 261 -25.93 12.89 -15.37
N LEU A 262 -25.16 12.62 -14.29
CA LEU A 262 -24.24 11.49 -14.22
C LEU A 262 -24.90 10.24 -13.64
N SER A 263 -24.54 9.08 -14.17
CA SER A 263 -24.82 7.77 -13.58
C SER A 263 -23.94 7.53 -12.34
N CYS A 264 -24.26 6.50 -11.56
CA CYS A 264 -23.41 6.07 -10.43
C CYS A 264 -22.00 5.69 -10.87
N ASP A 265 -21.86 5.00 -12.01
CA ASP A 265 -20.56 4.57 -12.54
C ASP A 265 -19.70 5.74 -12.99
N GLU A 266 -20.29 6.72 -13.68
CA GLU A 266 -19.59 7.93 -14.09
C GLU A 266 -19.14 8.75 -12.88
N MET A 267 -19.97 8.89 -11.86
CA MET A 267 -19.60 9.57 -10.63
C MET A 267 -18.48 8.81 -9.89
N THR A 268 -18.55 7.49 -9.84
CA THR A 268 -17.51 6.64 -9.27
C THR A 268 -16.18 6.81 -10.02
N GLU A 269 -16.23 6.89 -11.34
CA GLU A 269 -15.04 7.16 -12.17
C GLU A 269 -14.46 8.55 -11.87
N ILE A 270 -15.28 9.58 -11.75
CA ILE A 270 -14.84 10.94 -11.39
C ILE A 270 -14.11 10.91 -10.05
N MET A 271 -14.70 10.32 -9.01
CA MET A 271 -14.10 10.28 -7.68
C MET A 271 -12.78 9.52 -7.63
N ASN A 272 -12.64 8.43 -8.39
CA ASN A 272 -11.46 7.56 -8.34
C ASN A 272 -10.36 7.93 -9.34
N LYS A 273 -10.71 8.47 -10.55
CA LYS A 273 -9.77 8.61 -11.65
C LYS A 273 -9.60 10.04 -12.16
N LYS A 274 -10.55 10.93 -11.89
CA LYS A 274 -10.57 12.31 -12.45
C LYS A 274 -10.54 13.39 -11.38
N SER A 275 -10.31 13.01 -10.13
CA SER A 275 -10.24 13.89 -8.95
C SER A 275 -8.80 14.03 -8.45
N GLY A 276 -8.64 14.33 -7.18
CA GLY A 276 -7.33 14.41 -6.54
C GLY A 276 -6.46 15.53 -7.11
N PHE A 277 -5.16 15.29 -7.16
CA PHE A 277 -4.20 16.23 -7.73
C PHE A 277 -4.53 16.53 -9.20
N LEU A 278 -4.81 15.48 -9.97
CA LEU A 278 -5.21 15.62 -11.38
C LEU A 278 -6.45 16.49 -11.54
N GLY A 279 -7.49 16.24 -10.73
CA GLY A 279 -8.75 16.98 -10.82
C GLY A 279 -8.61 18.47 -10.46
N ILE A 280 -7.77 18.80 -9.48
CA ILE A 280 -7.54 20.21 -9.08
C ILE A 280 -6.67 20.93 -10.09
N THR A 281 -5.59 20.31 -10.55
CA THR A 281 -4.62 20.96 -11.44
C THR A 281 -5.03 20.91 -12.90
N GLY A 282 -5.69 19.82 -13.31
CA GLY A 282 -5.99 19.51 -14.70
C GLY A 282 -4.75 19.08 -15.52
N VAL A 283 -3.60 18.85 -14.87
CA VAL A 283 -2.31 18.64 -15.54
C VAL A 283 -1.71 17.27 -15.19
N SER A 284 -1.52 16.96 -13.91
CA SER A 284 -0.83 15.74 -13.48
C SER A 284 -1.39 15.18 -12.18
N SER A 285 -1.27 13.86 -12.03
CA SER A 285 -1.52 13.13 -10.79
C SER A 285 -0.24 12.88 -9.98
N ASP A 286 0.93 13.23 -10.51
CA ASP A 286 2.23 13.02 -9.88
C ASP A 286 2.61 14.21 -8.99
N ALA A 287 2.91 13.94 -7.74
CA ALA A 287 3.29 14.99 -6.79
C ALA A 287 4.60 15.71 -7.15
N ARG A 288 5.49 15.07 -7.90
CA ARG A 288 6.75 15.69 -8.38
C ARG A 288 6.45 16.77 -9.39
N ASP A 289 5.56 16.50 -10.34
CA ASP A 289 5.11 17.50 -11.31
C ASP A 289 4.39 18.67 -10.60
N LEU A 290 3.63 18.37 -9.53
CA LEU A 290 2.97 19.40 -8.73
C LEU A 290 3.97 20.29 -7.97
N ASP A 291 5.06 19.72 -7.43
CA ASP A 291 6.10 20.51 -6.79
C ASP A 291 6.78 21.46 -7.80
N ASP A 292 7.06 21.00 -9.02
CA ASP A 292 7.64 21.83 -10.10
C ASP A 292 6.68 22.93 -10.55
N LEU A 293 5.40 22.60 -10.76
CA LEU A 293 4.35 23.58 -11.08
C LEU A 293 4.16 24.61 -9.95
N ALA A 294 4.16 24.17 -8.70
CA ALA A 294 4.03 25.06 -7.54
C ALA A 294 5.24 25.99 -7.41
N ASN A 295 6.45 25.50 -7.70
CA ASN A 295 7.68 26.31 -7.71
C ASN A 295 7.66 27.34 -8.85
N SER A 296 7.10 27.00 -10.01
CA SER A 296 6.91 27.95 -11.13
C SER A 296 5.77 28.96 -10.92
N GLY A 297 5.03 28.81 -9.80
CA GLY A 297 4.01 29.80 -9.40
C GLY A 297 2.57 29.35 -9.55
N ASP A 298 2.29 28.15 -10.12
CA ASP A 298 0.92 27.67 -10.36
C ASP A 298 0.06 27.66 -9.09
N PRO A 299 -1.08 28.36 -9.04
CA PRO A 299 -1.91 28.47 -7.85
C PRO A 299 -2.68 27.17 -7.54
N LYS A 300 -3.05 26.37 -8.56
CA LYS A 300 -3.79 25.13 -8.37
C LYS A 300 -2.90 24.04 -7.82
N ALA A 301 -1.64 23.93 -8.31
CA ALA A 301 -0.64 23.04 -7.76
C ALA A 301 -0.33 23.37 -6.29
N LYS A 302 -0.13 24.67 -5.98
CA LYS A 302 0.03 25.12 -4.58
C LYS A 302 -1.18 24.77 -3.71
N LEU A 303 -2.40 24.90 -4.23
CA LEU A 303 -3.63 24.54 -3.52
C LEU A 303 -3.69 23.03 -3.26
N ALA A 304 -3.45 22.19 -4.26
CA ALA A 304 -3.49 20.73 -4.13
C ALA A 304 -2.50 20.23 -3.05
N LEU A 305 -1.25 20.74 -3.06
CA LEU A 305 -0.25 20.40 -2.04
C LEU A 305 -0.63 20.91 -0.64
N LYS A 306 -1.30 22.07 -0.53
CA LYS A 306 -1.82 22.57 0.74
C LYS A 306 -2.97 21.72 1.28
N ILE A 307 -3.88 21.25 0.41
CA ILE A 307 -4.98 20.35 0.79
C ILE A 307 -4.41 19.04 1.34
N LEU A 308 -3.41 18.42 0.66
CA LEU A 308 -2.74 17.24 1.17
C LEU A 308 -2.12 17.50 2.55
N THR A 309 -1.28 18.55 2.67
CA THR A 309 -0.60 18.88 3.92
C THR A 309 -1.60 19.10 5.07
N TYR A 310 -2.67 19.83 4.82
CA TYR A 310 -3.73 20.08 5.79
C TYR A 310 -4.45 18.79 6.21
N GLY A 311 -4.74 17.91 5.25
CA GLY A 311 -5.33 16.61 5.52
C GLY A 311 -4.44 15.74 6.41
N VAL A 312 -3.13 15.70 6.14
CA VAL A 312 -2.16 14.95 6.97
C VAL A 312 -2.14 15.50 8.40
N ILE A 313 -2.08 16.83 8.58
CA ILE A 313 -2.12 17.47 9.91
C ILE A 313 -3.42 17.10 10.64
N LYS A 314 -4.58 17.18 9.97
CA LYS A 314 -5.88 16.82 10.56
C LYS A 314 -5.91 15.37 11.06
N TYR A 315 -5.48 14.40 10.24
CA TYR A 315 -5.49 13.00 10.63
C TYR A 315 -4.52 12.73 11.78
N ILE A 316 -3.28 13.23 11.72
CA ILE A 316 -2.34 13.11 12.84
C ILE A 316 -2.94 13.71 14.12
N GLY A 317 -3.47 14.93 14.05
CA GLY A 317 -4.08 15.58 15.21
C GLY A 317 -5.27 14.83 15.80
N SER A 318 -6.15 14.29 14.95
CA SER A 318 -7.27 13.45 15.40
C SER A 318 -6.79 12.14 16.06
N TYR A 319 -5.78 11.51 15.51
CA TYR A 319 -5.24 10.25 16.04
C TYR A 319 -4.43 10.45 17.33
N VAL A 320 -3.72 11.58 17.46
CA VAL A 320 -3.12 11.97 18.74
C VAL A 320 -4.18 12.06 19.83
N ALA A 321 -5.34 12.66 19.53
CA ALA A 321 -6.46 12.76 20.47
C ALA A 321 -7.07 11.38 20.78
N VAL A 322 -7.33 10.58 19.76
CA VAL A 322 -7.91 9.21 19.90
C VAL A 322 -7.03 8.31 20.75
N MET A 323 -5.71 8.36 20.56
CA MET A 323 -4.74 7.56 21.31
C MET A 323 -4.34 8.19 22.66
N ASN A 324 -4.77 9.41 22.95
CA ASN A 324 -4.30 10.21 24.10
C ASN A 324 -2.76 10.33 24.13
N GLY A 325 -2.20 10.86 23.03
CA GLY A 325 -0.76 11.07 22.84
C GLY A 325 -0.18 10.28 21.67
N VAL A 326 1.10 10.49 21.40
CA VAL A 326 1.89 9.79 20.39
C VAL A 326 3.36 9.76 20.80
N ASP A 327 4.03 8.64 20.56
CA ASP A 327 5.45 8.46 20.84
C ASP A 327 6.29 8.59 19.56
N LEU A 328 5.74 8.13 18.41
CA LEU A 328 6.43 8.11 17.12
C LEU A 328 5.49 8.46 15.97
N ILE A 329 5.94 9.35 15.09
CA ILE A 329 5.31 9.61 13.78
C ILE A 329 6.27 9.11 12.69
N VAL A 330 5.79 8.23 11.81
CA VAL A 330 6.56 7.67 10.70
C VAL A 330 6.04 8.20 9.38
N PHE A 331 6.93 8.72 8.54
CA PHE A 331 6.65 9.06 7.14
C PHE A 331 7.21 7.98 6.23
N THR A 332 6.40 7.53 5.26
CA THR A 332 6.76 6.51 4.28
C THR A 332 5.95 6.69 2.98
N GLY A 333 6.22 5.87 1.99
CA GLY A 333 5.64 5.98 0.66
C GLY A 333 6.27 7.10 -0.16
N GLY A 334 6.11 7.06 -1.48
CA GLY A 334 6.89 7.88 -2.39
C GLY A 334 6.92 9.38 -2.08
N ILE A 335 5.78 9.98 -1.69
CA ILE A 335 5.73 11.40 -1.28
C ILE A 335 6.27 11.57 0.15
N GLY A 336 5.91 10.66 1.08
CA GLY A 336 6.39 10.71 2.46
C GLY A 336 7.91 10.62 2.55
N GLU A 337 8.53 9.76 1.73
CA GLU A 337 9.96 9.52 1.69
C GLU A 337 10.74 10.64 0.97
N HIS A 338 10.18 11.22 -0.08
CA HIS A 338 10.92 12.11 -0.98
C HIS A 338 10.54 13.60 -0.88
N ASN A 339 9.50 13.96 -0.08
CA ASN A 339 9.07 15.36 0.06
C ASN A 339 9.38 15.93 1.45
N SER A 340 10.59 16.46 1.62
CA SER A 340 11.05 17.09 2.86
C SER A 340 10.21 18.32 3.25
N ARG A 341 9.64 19.04 2.28
CA ARG A 341 8.78 20.21 2.52
C ARG A 341 7.45 19.81 3.17
N LEU A 342 6.86 18.68 2.72
CA LEU A 342 5.65 18.13 3.32
C LEU A 342 5.91 17.77 4.78
N ARG A 343 6.96 16.95 5.05
CA ARG A 343 7.32 16.50 6.39
C ARG A 343 7.54 17.69 7.33
N ARG A 344 8.31 18.68 6.90
CA ARG A 344 8.53 19.91 7.66
C ARG A 344 7.22 20.63 8.00
N ARG A 345 6.39 20.93 6.98
CA ARG A 345 5.12 21.68 7.18
C ARG A 345 4.15 20.92 8.09
N VAL A 346 4.17 19.61 8.06
CA VAL A 346 3.36 18.76 8.95
C VAL A 346 3.89 18.85 10.38
N CYS A 347 5.18 18.58 10.59
CA CYS A 347 5.79 18.48 11.92
C CYS A 347 5.79 19.82 12.69
N GLU A 348 5.93 20.94 12.00
CA GLU A 348 5.86 22.30 12.61
C GLU A 348 4.54 22.54 13.36
N ASN A 349 3.45 21.81 13.05
CA ASN A 349 2.15 21.94 13.72
C ASN A 349 2.05 21.16 15.04
N PHE A 350 3.05 20.36 15.41
CA PHE A 350 2.99 19.47 16.58
C PHE A 350 3.98 19.84 17.68
N SER A 351 4.53 21.06 17.66
CA SER A 351 5.42 21.58 18.71
C SER A 351 4.75 21.57 20.12
N TYR A 352 3.43 21.72 20.19
CA TYR A 352 2.67 21.64 21.44
C TYR A 352 2.70 20.26 22.10
N LEU A 353 3.04 19.19 21.37
CA LEU A 353 3.27 17.86 21.89
C LEU A 353 4.70 17.67 22.43
N GLY A 354 5.54 18.69 22.33
CA GLY A 354 6.96 18.62 22.64
C GLY A 354 7.80 18.00 21.50
N LEU A 355 7.23 17.95 20.29
CA LEU A 355 7.98 17.58 19.09
C LEU A 355 8.98 18.69 18.77
N LYS A 356 10.25 18.31 18.65
CA LYS A 356 11.33 19.18 18.20
C LYS A 356 11.87 18.62 16.87
N PHE A 357 11.57 19.33 15.79
CA PHE A 357 11.89 18.90 14.45
C PHE A 357 13.35 19.16 14.10
N ASP A 358 14.03 18.20 13.47
CA ASP A 358 15.40 18.33 12.98
C ASP A 358 15.38 18.75 11.49
N TYR A 359 15.65 20.03 11.24
CA TYR A 359 15.63 20.59 9.90
C TYR A 359 16.81 20.11 9.03
N GLU A 360 17.93 19.78 9.66
CA GLU A 360 19.13 19.30 8.96
C GLU A 360 18.96 17.84 8.55
N ALA A 361 18.52 16.99 9.47
CA ALA A 361 18.24 15.59 9.16
C ALA A 361 17.10 15.40 8.15
N ASN A 362 16.16 16.34 8.08
CA ASN A 362 15.01 16.25 7.17
C ASN A 362 15.35 16.39 5.67
N VAL A 363 16.60 16.63 5.30
CA VAL A 363 17.06 16.58 3.89
C VAL A 363 17.14 15.15 3.36
N ALA A 364 17.09 14.13 4.25
CA ALA A 364 17.09 12.72 3.91
C ALA A 364 16.06 12.36 2.85
N TRP A 365 16.45 11.47 1.94
CA TRP A 365 15.67 11.12 0.76
C TRP A 365 15.77 9.63 0.45
N GLY A 366 14.68 8.89 0.74
CA GLY A 366 14.61 7.46 0.46
C GLY A 366 15.51 6.58 1.32
N GLU A 367 15.88 7.04 2.53
CA GLU A 367 16.66 6.28 3.50
C GLU A 367 16.12 6.45 4.92
N ASP A 368 16.25 5.39 5.73
CA ASP A 368 15.76 5.41 7.11
C ASP A 368 16.51 6.48 7.92
N THR A 369 15.77 7.45 8.46
CA THR A 369 16.37 8.60 9.13
C THR A 369 15.47 9.13 10.24
N ILE A 370 16.01 9.39 11.44
CA ILE A 370 15.30 10.12 12.48
C ILE A 370 15.38 11.61 12.14
N ILE A 371 14.22 12.26 12.01
CA ILE A 371 14.05 13.67 11.66
C ILE A 371 13.47 14.51 12.80
N SER A 372 13.68 14.06 14.03
CA SER A 372 13.43 14.79 15.27
C SER A 372 14.72 14.89 16.09
N LEU A 373 14.88 16.01 16.83
CA LEU A 373 16.03 16.20 17.71
C LEU A 373 16.06 15.15 18.84
N PRO A 374 17.25 14.81 19.38
CA PRO A 374 17.40 13.77 20.41
C PRO A 374 16.56 14.00 21.67
N ASP A 375 16.30 15.26 22.03
CA ASP A 375 15.51 15.66 23.19
C ASP A 375 14.03 15.91 22.87
N SER A 376 13.58 15.52 21.68
CA SER A 376 12.16 15.56 21.31
C SER A 376 11.36 14.55 22.09
N LYS A 377 10.21 14.96 22.64
CA LYS A 377 9.27 14.05 23.32
C LYS A 377 8.58 13.10 22.36
N VAL A 378 8.20 13.60 21.19
CA VAL A 378 7.65 12.80 20.10
C VAL A 378 8.75 12.58 19.08
N LYS A 379 9.08 11.32 18.80
CA LYS A 379 10.03 10.98 17.74
C LYS A 379 9.37 11.09 16.38
N VAL A 380 10.14 11.47 15.37
CA VAL A 380 9.71 11.47 13.98
C VAL A 380 10.77 10.77 13.16
N ALA A 381 10.35 9.84 12.31
CA ALA A 381 11.25 9.12 11.43
C ALA A 381 10.72 9.05 10.00
N LEU A 382 11.64 9.07 9.05
CA LEU A 382 11.48 8.60 7.71
C LEU A 382 11.86 7.12 7.69
N ILE A 383 10.97 6.25 7.26
CA ILE A 383 11.21 4.81 7.16
C ILE A 383 10.77 4.35 5.77
N THR A 384 11.70 3.75 5.04
CA THR A 384 11.40 3.18 3.72
C THR A 384 10.54 1.94 3.87
N THR A 385 9.42 1.90 3.12
CA THR A 385 8.54 0.73 3.11
C THR A 385 9.06 -0.36 2.17
N ASP A 386 8.81 -1.60 2.54
CA ASP A 386 9.05 -2.79 1.70
C ASP A 386 7.92 -3.80 1.96
N GLU A 387 6.87 -3.67 1.17
CA GLU A 387 5.67 -4.53 1.31
C GLU A 387 5.97 -5.96 0.87
N GLU A 388 6.87 -6.13 -0.10
CA GLU A 388 7.24 -7.43 -0.63
C GLU A 388 7.94 -8.30 0.42
N ILE A 389 8.76 -7.71 1.28
CA ILE A 389 9.40 -8.41 2.40
C ILE A 389 8.37 -8.92 3.41
N VAL A 390 7.34 -8.16 3.72
CA VAL A 390 6.27 -8.64 4.61
C VAL A 390 5.57 -9.85 4.02
N ILE A 391 5.23 -9.79 2.73
CA ILE A 391 4.62 -10.90 2.02
C ILE A 391 5.53 -12.13 2.04
N ALA A 392 6.84 -11.95 1.80
CA ALA A 392 7.80 -13.04 1.81
C ALA A 392 7.95 -13.68 3.20
N ARG A 393 8.01 -12.88 4.29
CA ARG A 393 8.05 -13.35 5.68
C ARG A 393 6.83 -14.18 6.04
N ASP A 394 5.63 -13.63 5.76
CA ASP A 394 4.38 -14.32 6.03
C ASP A 394 4.30 -15.63 5.24
N THR A 395 4.75 -15.60 3.97
CA THR A 395 4.81 -16.79 3.13
C THR A 395 5.74 -17.85 3.73
N MET A 396 6.95 -17.46 4.13
CA MET A 396 7.92 -18.37 4.75
C MET A 396 7.34 -19.00 6.02
N HIS A 397 6.78 -18.18 6.93
CA HIS A 397 6.24 -18.67 8.21
C HIS A 397 5.08 -19.66 8.01
N ILE A 398 4.15 -19.34 7.11
CA ILE A 398 2.98 -20.19 6.86
C ILE A 398 3.41 -21.53 6.22
N VAL A 399 4.28 -21.48 5.23
CA VAL A 399 4.75 -22.72 4.56
C VAL A 399 5.54 -23.61 5.52
N MET A 400 6.47 -23.05 6.29
CA MET A 400 7.23 -23.82 7.29
C MET A 400 6.32 -24.44 8.37
N SER A 401 5.29 -23.72 8.82
CA SER A 401 4.36 -24.23 9.84
C SER A 401 3.47 -25.38 9.32
N GLU A 402 3.20 -25.45 8.02
CA GLU A 402 2.46 -26.55 7.40
C GLU A 402 3.34 -27.80 7.23
N GLU A 403 4.66 -27.63 7.01
CA GLU A 403 5.61 -28.74 6.91
C GLU A 403 5.88 -29.45 8.25
N GLU A 404 5.67 -28.73 9.37
CA GLU A 404 5.85 -29.29 10.72
C GLU A 404 4.60 -30.04 11.24
N ASN A 405 3.44 -29.93 10.59
CA ASN A 405 2.19 -30.59 10.93
C ASN A 405 1.88 -31.81 10.04
#